data_535591fced2cf1eab17fbf646922f97c
#
_entry.id   535591fced2cf1eab17fbf646922f97c
#
_cell.length_a   1.000
_cell.length_b   1.000
_cell.length_c   1.000
_cell.angle_alpha   90.00
_cell.angle_beta   90.00
_cell.angle_gamma   90.00
#
_symmetry.space_group_name_H-M   'P 1'
#
loop_
_entity.id
_entity.type
_entity.pdbx_description
1 polymer ?
#
loop_
_entity_poly.entity_id
_entity_poly.type
_entity_poly.pdbx_seq_one_letter_code
_entity_poly.pdbx_strand_id
1 'polypeptide(L)'
;GQIIFRFIGFPEADDDKLISWTANRLAFTWGRPDEDEQANIAQNMLRYWRYCREFVALRHASPGDDLTSELLAAHKADPEGLSYLEVESIIYGLSFAGHEIVSNFMSNMLLCLLPRRDDWDALCEDRSLIANALEEVLRFESPQTSWRRVTCSDTRMGDTLIPAGTQVFLSLGAANHEAAEFEEPAAFDMRRGNARKHISFGHGIHFCLGARLARMEAQIALQALGERLPSLRLVPSQTLDYSPNITFRGPRELLVDWD
;
A
#
# COMPACT_ATOMS: atom_id res chain seq x y z
N GLY A 1 -8.99 0.47 4.39
CA GLY A 1 -9.03 1.66 5.27
C GLY A 1 -9.40 1.32 6.71
N GLN A 2 -10.48 0.60 6.91
CA GLN A 2 -10.99 0.31 8.26
C GLN A 2 -9.95 -0.33 9.19
N ILE A 3 -9.14 -1.26 8.72
CA ILE A 3 -8.11 -1.92 9.54
C ILE A 3 -7.11 -0.91 10.07
N ILE A 4 -6.54 -0.08 9.21
CA ILE A 4 -5.57 0.93 9.65
C ILE A 4 -6.22 1.98 10.57
N PHE A 5 -7.48 2.34 10.33
CA PHE A 5 -8.20 3.28 11.20
C PHE A 5 -8.42 2.70 12.59
N ARG A 6 -8.81 1.40 12.70
CA ARG A 6 -8.92 0.72 14.01
C ARG A 6 -7.57 0.61 14.70
N PHE A 7 -6.50 0.28 13.96
CA PHE A 7 -5.15 0.19 14.51
C PHE A 7 -4.66 1.54 15.07
N ILE A 8 -4.96 2.64 14.38
CA ILE A 8 -4.69 4.00 14.86
C ILE A 8 -5.58 4.37 16.06
N GLY A 9 -6.78 3.81 16.15
CA GLY A 9 -7.78 4.07 17.17
C GLY A 9 -8.90 5.02 16.76
N PHE A 10 -9.04 5.33 15.46
CA PHE A 10 -10.15 6.17 14.97
C PHE A 10 -11.50 5.49 15.20
N PRO A 11 -12.54 6.27 15.60
CA PRO A 11 -13.89 5.74 15.77
C PRO A 11 -14.48 5.20 14.48
N GLU A 12 -15.19 4.07 14.55
CA GLU A 12 -15.86 3.44 13.38
C GLU A 12 -16.88 4.38 12.74
N ALA A 13 -17.57 5.18 13.54
CA ALA A 13 -18.53 6.17 13.06
C ALA A 13 -17.93 7.23 12.11
N ASP A 14 -16.61 7.34 12.07
CA ASP A 14 -15.87 8.29 11.26
C ASP A 14 -15.35 7.72 9.94
N ASP A 15 -15.50 6.42 9.70
CA ASP A 15 -14.92 5.72 8.55
C ASP A 15 -15.28 6.36 7.21
N ASP A 16 -16.56 6.61 6.95
CA ASP A 16 -17.02 7.16 5.67
C ASP A 16 -16.42 8.53 5.38
N LYS A 17 -16.36 9.41 6.38
CA LYS A 17 -15.77 10.73 6.20
C LYS A 17 -14.25 10.65 6.02
N LEU A 18 -13.57 9.74 6.74
CA LEU A 18 -12.14 9.54 6.61
C LEU A 18 -11.78 9.00 5.22
N ILE A 19 -12.53 8.00 4.75
CA ILE A 19 -12.40 7.48 3.39
C ILE A 19 -12.62 8.58 2.36
N SER A 20 -13.67 9.41 2.51
CA SER A 20 -13.96 10.50 1.58
C SER A 20 -12.85 11.55 1.53
N TRP A 21 -12.19 11.84 2.65
CA TRP A 21 -11.10 12.82 2.71
C TRP A 21 -9.77 12.27 2.22
N THR A 22 -9.56 10.96 2.28
CA THR A 22 -8.37 10.32 1.73
C THR A 22 -8.46 10.06 0.24
N ALA A 23 -9.68 9.99 -0.31
CA ALA A 23 -9.90 9.79 -1.72
C ALA A 23 -9.15 10.84 -2.56
N ASN A 24 -8.55 10.42 -3.66
CA ASN A 24 -7.83 11.27 -4.62
C ASN A 24 -6.54 11.94 -4.12
N ARG A 25 -6.12 11.76 -2.86
CA ARG A 25 -4.85 12.36 -2.41
C ARG A 25 -3.66 11.95 -3.26
N LEU A 26 -3.61 10.69 -3.67
CA LEU A 26 -2.54 10.19 -4.54
C LEU A 26 -2.59 10.83 -5.93
N ALA A 27 -3.75 11.27 -6.40
CA ALA A 27 -3.88 12.04 -7.64
C ALA A 27 -3.16 13.39 -7.54
N PHE A 28 -3.21 14.08 -6.39
CA PHE A 28 -2.49 15.34 -6.16
C PHE A 28 -0.98 15.18 -6.27
N THR A 29 -0.44 14.09 -5.74
CA THR A 29 1.02 13.89 -5.67
C THR A 29 1.60 13.25 -6.95
N TRP A 30 0.86 12.35 -7.58
CA TRP A 30 1.35 11.46 -8.64
C TRP A 30 0.48 11.43 -9.89
N GLY A 31 -0.68 12.08 -9.86
CA GLY A 31 -1.60 12.24 -10.98
C GLY A 31 -1.46 13.59 -11.67
N ARG A 32 -2.51 13.99 -12.38
CA ARG A 32 -2.62 15.28 -13.07
C ARG A 32 -4.04 15.85 -12.87
N PRO A 33 -4.45 16.15 -11.64
CA PRO A 33 -5.74 16.75 -11.37
C PRO A 33 -5.81 18.16 -11.98
N ASP A 34 -6.99 18.59 -12.41
CA ASP A 34 -7.22 19.97 -12.81
C ASP A 34 -7.24 20.93 -11.58
N GLU A 35 -7.39 22.23 -11.82
CA GLU A 35 -7.31 23.24 -10.75
C GLU A 35 -8.41 23.08 -9.69
N ASP A 36 -9.63 22.75 -10.11
CA ASP A 36 -10.77 22.57 -9.20
C ASP A 36 -10.58 21.28 -8.37
N GLU A 37 -10.13 20.22 -8.99
CA GLU A 37 -9.81 18.97 -8.30
C GLU A 37 -8.63 19.16 -7.33
N GLN A 38 -7.58 19.90 -7.70
CA GLN A 38 -6.47 20.25 -6.81
C GLN A 38 -6.95 21.01 -5.58
N ALA A 39 -7.82 22.01 -5.76
CA ALA A 39 -8.37 22.79 -4.67
C ALA A 39 -9.22 21.92 -3.71
N ASN A 40 -10.04 21.02 -4.27
CA ASN A 40 -10.85 20.08 -3.48
C ASN A 40 -9.98 19.10 -2.68
N ILE A 41 -8.96 18.50 -3.33
CA ILE A 41 -8.02 17.59 -2.66
C ILE A 41 -7.30 18.32 -1.52
N ALA A 42 -6.80 19.54 -1.76
CA ALA A 42 -6.11 20.32 -0.74
C ALA A 42 -7.02 20.63 0.46
N GLN A 43 -8.30 20.95 0.23
CA GLN A 43 -9.26 21.14 1.31
C GLN A 43 -9.50 19.86 2.11
N ASN A 44 -9.63 18.70 1.45
CA ASN A 44 -9.79 17.41 2.12
C ASN A 44 -8.55 17.05 2.95
N MET A 45 -7.36 17.26 2.40
CA MET A 45 -6.11 17.06 3.13
C MET A 45 -6.04 17.92 4.40
N LEU A 46 -6.49 19.19 4.32
CA LEU A 46 -6.51 20.09 5.46
C LEU A 46 -7.53 19.66 6.53
N ARG A 47 -8.74 19.24 6.11
CA ARG A 47 -9.77 18.69 7.03
C ARG A 47 -9.23 17.45 7.74
N TYR A 48 -8.59 16.57 6.99
CA TYR A 48 -8.04 15.34 7.54
C TYR A 48 -6.88 15.61 8.50
N TRP A 49 -5.98 16.52 8.17
CA TRP A 49 -4.89 16.93 9.06
C TRP A 49 -5.42 17.50 10.39
N ARG A 50 -6.43 18.36 10.33
CA ARG A 50 -7.08 18.91 11.54
C ARG A 50 -7.70 17.80 12.39
N TYR A 51 -8.40 16.88 11.76
CA TYR A 51 -8.98 15.72 12.45
C TYR A 51 -7.92 14.88 13.15
N CYS A 52 -6.81 14.57 12.50
CA CYS A 52 -5.71 13.80 13.11
C CYS A 52 -5.15 14.52 14.34
N ARG A 53 -4.94 15.82 14.26
CA ARG A 53 -4.47 16.64 15.39
C ARG A 53 -5.45 16.65 16.55
N GLU A 54 -6.72 16.84 16.28
CA GLU A 54 -7.78 16.79 17.30
C GLU A 54 -7.87 15.42 17.95
N PHE A 55 -7.71 14.36 17.16
CA PHE A 55 -7.70 13.00 17.66
C PHE A 55 -6.46 12.71 18.53
N VAL A 56 -5.27 13.13 18.13
CA VAL A 56 -4.05 13.01 18.93
C VAL A 56 -4.21 13.77 20.26
N ALA A 57 -4.77 14.99 20.24
CA ALA A 57 -5.04 15.75 21.45
C ALA A 57 -6.05 15.03 22.38
N LEU A 58 -7.09 14.41 21.81
CA LEU A 58 -8.05 13.59 22.56
C LEU A 58 -7.35 12.41 23.26
N ARG A 59 -6.49 11.67 22.53
CA ARG A 59 -5.74 10.53 23.08
C ARG A 59 -4.68 10.96 24.10
N HIS A 60 -4.12 12.13 23.92
CA HIS A 60 -3.22 12.70 24.94
C HIS A 60 -3.94 12.98 26.27
N ALA A 61 -5.17 13.46 26.22
CA ALA A 61 -6.00 13.70 27.41
C ALA A 61 -6.64 12.41 27.97
N SER A 62 -6.98 11.46 27.10
CA SER A 62 -7.65 10.20 27.46
C SER A 62 -7.07 9.04 26.63
N PRO A 63 -5.99 8.42 27.07
CA PRO A 63 -5.36 7.29 26.37
C PRO A 63 -6.32 6.11 26.18
N GLY A 64 -6.20 5.43 25.03
CA GLY A 64 -6.91 4.20 24.67
C GLY A 64 -5.95 3.03 24.45
N ASP A 65 -6.50 1.92 24.00
CA ASP A 65 -5.74 0.74 23.55
C ASP A 65 -5.56 0.83 22.02
N ASP A 66 -4.66 1.74 21.60
CA ASP A 66 -4.40 2.04 20.20
C ASP A 66 -2.99 2.60 19.97
N LEU A 67 -2.54 2.55 18.70
CA LEU A 67 -1.22 3.03 18.28
C LEU A 67 -0.98 4.50 18.66
N THR A 68 -2.00 5.35 18.57
CA THR A 68 -1.86 6.78 18.91
C THR A 68 -1.46 6.95 20.38
N SER A 69 -2.11 6.20 21.27
CA SER A 69 -1.80 6.22 22.70
C SER A 69 -0.41 5.66 23.00
N GLU A 70 0.02 4.62 22.30
CA GLU A 70 1.38 4.07 22.41
C GLU A 70 2.45 5.07 21.98
N LEU A 71 2.25 5.75 20.84
CA LEU A 71 3.16 6.80 20.37
C LEU A 71 3.23 7.99 21.32
N LEU A 72 2.11 8.38 21.93
CA LEU A 72 2.07 9.42 22.95
C LEU A 72 2.78 9.01 24.24
N ALA A 73 2.70 7.73 24.62
CA ALA A 73 3.47 7.20 25.73
C ALA A 73 4.99 7.21 25.43
N ALA A 74 5.39 6.86 24.22
CA ALA A 74 6.78 6.95 23.77
C ALA A 74 7.27 8.41 23.76
N HIS A 75 6.48 9.35 23.23
CA HIS A 75 6.77 10.79 23.30
C HIS A 75 6.99 11.26 24.76
N LYS A 76 6.11 10.86 25.67
CA LYS A 76 6.22 11.23 27.07
C LYS A 76 7.49 10.68 27.73
N ALA A 77 7.94 9.50 27.33
CA ALA A 77 9.16 8.87 27.82
C ALA A 77 10.43 9.52 27.27
N ASP A 78 10.43 9.94 26.02
CA ASP A 78 11.55 10.58 25.32
C ASP A 78 11.05 11.66 24.34
N PRO A 79 10.78 12.89 24.82
CA PRO A 79 10.28 13.97 23.96
C PRO A 79 11.28 14.47 22.92
N GLU A 80 12.59 14.22 23.11
CA GLU A 80 13.62 14.58 22.13
C GLU A 80 13.73 13.52 21.03
N GLY A 81 13.52 12.25 21.36
CA GLY A 81 13.52 11.15 20.38
C GLY A 81 12.24 11.08 19.54
N LEU A 82 11.10 11.51 20.07
CA LEU A 82 9.82 11.58 19.36
C LEU A 82 9.03 12.79 19.84
N SER A 83 8.99 13.85 19.05
CA SER A 83 8.23 15.05 19.38
C SER A 83 6.71 14.86 19.20
N TYR A 84 5.92 15.70 19.85
CA TYR A 84 4.44 15.68 19.73
C TYR A 84 3.99 15.92 18.25
N LEU A 85 4.66 16.82 17.54
CA LEU A 85 4.37 17.09 16.13
C LEU A 85 4.69 15.89 15.23
N GLU A 86 5.72 15.12 15.56
CA GLU A 86 6.02 13.88 14.85
C GLU A 86 4.95 12.82 15.10
N VAL A 87 4.40 12.71 16.31
CA VAL A 87 3.23 11.84 16.57
C VAL A 87 2.05 12.24 15.68
N GLU A 88 1.68 13.54 15.65
CA GLU A 88 0.63 14.04 14.75
C GLU A 88 0.91 13.67 13.28
N SER A 89 2.16 13.85 12.84
CA SER A 89 2.58 13.57 11.46
C SER A 89 2.56 12.08 11.13
N ILE A 90 2.96 11.22 12.07
CA ILE A 90 2.92 9.76 11.91
C ILE A 90 1.47 9.29 11.78
N ILE A 91 0.57 9.73 12.64
CA ILE A 91 -0.87 9.36 12.58
C ILE A 91 -1.47 9.78 11.24
N TYR A 92 -1.23 11.03 10.82
CA TYR A 92 -1.66 11.51 9.50
C TYR A 92 -1.09 10.67 8.36
N GLY A 93 0.21 10.37 8.37
CA GLY A 93 0.89 9.62 7.32
C GLY A 93 0.45 8.16 7.23
N LEU A 94 0.37 7.46 8.36
CA LEU A 94 -0.01 6.04 8.40
C LEU A 94 -1.43 5.78 7.91
N SER A 95 -2.36 6.67 8.24
CA SER A 95 -3.76 6.53 7.85
C SER A 95 -3.96 6.58 6.33
N PHE A 96 -3.11 7.27 5.59
CA PHE A 96 -3.08 7.20 4.13
C PHE A 96 -2.34 5.98 3.60
N ALA A 97 -1.15 5.72 4.16
CA ALA A 97 -0.28 4.66 3.66
C ALA A 97 -0.93 3.27 3.78
N GLY A 98 -1.71 3.06 4.83
CA GLY A 98 -2.39 1.79 5.09
C GLY A 98 -3.76 1.62 4.43
N HIS A 99 -4.21 2.56 3.61
CA HIS A 99 -5.54 2.49 2.99
C HIS A 99 -5.47 2.12 1.50
N GLU A 100 -5.13 3.08 0.64
CA GLU A 100 -5.30 2.94 -0.81
C GLU A 100 -4.34 1.90 -1.42
N ILE A 101 -3.10 1.85 -0.92
CA ILE A 101 -2.09 0.93 -1.45
C ILE A 101 -2.43 -0.52 -1.12
N VAL A 102 -2.96 -0.78 0.06
CA VAL A 102 -3.40 -2.12 0.46
C VAL A 102 -4.62 -2.55 -0.34
N SER A 103 -5.56 -1.63 -0.63
CA SER A 103 -6.69 -1.91 -1.53
C SER A 103 -6.23 -2.31 -2.92
N ASN A 104 -5.25 -1.60 -3.49
CA ASN A 104 -4.65 -1.96 -4.77
C ASN A 104 -3.98 -3.34 -4.71
N PHE A 105 -3.27 -3.65 -3.62
CA PHE A 105 -2.66 -4.96 -3.43
C PHE A 105 -3.72 -6.08 -3.43
N MET A 106 -4.83 -5.90 -2.72
CA MET A 106 -5.94 -6.88 -2.68
C MET A 106 -6.55 -7.09 -4.06
N SER A 107 -6.79 -6.02 -4.81
CA SER A 107 -7.31 -6.11 -6.18
C SER A 107 -6.32 -6.80 -7.12
N ASN A 108 -5.04 -6.45 -7.06
CA ASN A 108 -3.98 -7.07 -7.85
C ASN A 108 -3.81 -8.55 -7.51
N MET A 109 -3.95 -8.93 -6.24
CA MET A 109 -3.95 -10.33 -5.79
C MET A 109 -5.04 -11.15 -6.50
N LEU A 110 -6.27 -10.65 -6.53
CA LEU A 110 -7.36 -11.33 -7.21
C LEU A 110 -7.17 -11.36 -8.73
N LEU A 111 -6.67 -10.27 -9.32
CA LEU A 111 -6.34 -10.22 -10.76
C LEU A 111 -5.25 -11.21 -11.16
N CYS A 112 -4.30 -11.48 -10.29
CA CYS A 112 -3.24 -12.46 -10.56
C CYS A 112 -3.74 -13.90 -10.39
N LEU A 113 -4.54 -14.17 -9.37
CA LEU A 113 -4.88 -15.54 -8.96
C LEU A 113 -6.14 -16.09 -9.64
N LEU A 114 -7.23 -15.31 -9.71
CA LEU A 114 -8.53 -15.82 -10.19
C LEU A 114 -8.53 -16.27 -11.66
N PRO A 115 -7.76 -15.65 -12.61
CA PRO A 115 -7.66 -16.16 -13.98
C PRO A 115 -6.91 -17.50 -14.08
N ARG A 116 -6.16 -17.88 -13.04
CA ARG A 116 -5.37 -19.11 -12.96
C ARG A 116 -6.08 -20.11 -12.06
N ARG A 117 -7.12 -20.74 -12.61
CA ARG A 117 -8.03 -21.58 -11.83
C ARG A 117 -7.31 -22.67 -11.05
N ASP A 118 -6.33 -23.34 -11.65
CA ASP A 118 -5.55 -24.41 -11.00
C ASP A 118 -4.76 -23.88 -9.79
N ASP A 119 -4.21 -22.64 -9.89
CA ASP A 119 -3.52 -21.97 -8.78
C ASP A 119 -4.47 -21.58 -7.66
N TRP A 120 -5.66 -21.05 -8.02
CA TRP A 120 -6.69 -20.71 -7.05
C TRP A 120 -7.19 -21.93 -6.29
N ASP A 121 -7.50 -23.02 -6.99
CA ASP A 121 -7.95 -24.27 -6.38
C ASP A 121 -6.88 -24.86 -5.45
N ALA A 122 -5.61 -24.86 -5.88
CA ALA A 122 -4.50 -25.29 -5.03
C ALA A 122 -4.36 -24.43 -3.75
N LEU A 123 -4.58 -23.11 -3.83
CA LEU A 123 -4.58 -22.23 -2.65
C LEU A 123 -5.75 -22.48 -1.70
N CYS A 124 -6.91 -22.88 -2.24
CA CYS A 124 -8.06 -23.26 -1.43
C CYS A 124 -7.81 -24.56 -0.66
N GLU A 125 -7.06 -25.51 -1.25
CA GLU A 125 -6.72 -26.82 -0.67
C GLU A 125 -5.52 -26.75 0.28
N ASP A 126 -4.47 -26.01 -0.10
CA ASP A 126 -3.21 -25.91 0.66
C ASP A 126 -2.86 -24.46 1.01
N ARG A 127 -3.20 -24.06 2.22
CA ARG A 127 -2.94 -22.72 2.76
C ARG A 127 -1.45 -22.40 2.92
N SER A 128 -0.58 -23.41 2.93
CA SER A 128 0.88 -23.15 3.04
C SER A 128 1.43 -22.41 1.82
N LEU A 129 0.73 -22.44 0.69
CA LEU A 129 1.07 -21.75 -0.54
C LEU A 129 0.79 -20.23 -0.47
N ILE A 130 -0.15 -19.81 0.38
CA ILE A 130 -0.64 -18.42 0.43
C ILE A 130 0.50 -17.41 0.61
N ALA A 131 1.39 -17.65 1.55
CA ALA A 131 2.45 -16.70 1.86
C ALA A 131 3.37 -16.43 0.66
N ASN A 132 3.75 -17.47 -0.08
CA ASN A 132 4.60 -17.32 -1.26
C ASN A 132 3.86 -16.75 -2.46
N ALA A 133 2.61 -17.16 -2.66
CA ALA A 133 1.75 -16.60 -3.72
C ALA A 133 1.60 -15.08 -3.59
N LEU A 134 1.47 -14.56 -2.37
CA LEU A 134 1.38 -13.11 -2.12
C LEU A 134 2.71 -12.36 -2.40
N GLU A 135 3.86 -12.98 -2.12
CA GLU A 135 5.14 -12.38 -2.51
C GLU A 135 5.28 -12.35 -4.05
N GLU A 136 4.81 -13.37 -4.74
CA GLU A 136 4.79 -13.37 -6.21
C GLU A 136 3.80 -12.35 -6.79
N VAL A 137 2.64 -12.16 -6.18
CA VAL A 137 1.72 -11.06 -6.54
C VAL A 137 2.41 -9.71 -6.41
N LEU A 138 3.09 -9.48 -5.27
CA LEU A 138 3.84 -8.24 -5.04
C LEU A 138 4.95 -8.02 -6.06
N ARG A 139 5.63 -9.08 -6.46
CA ARG A 139 6.64 -9.03 -7.52
C ARG A 139 6.02 -8.71 -8.87
N PHE A 140 5.01 -9.47 -9.27
CA PHE A 140 4.45 -9.48 -10.60
C PHE A 140 3.56 -8.27 -10.90
N GLU A 141 2.69 -7.92 -9.96
CA GLU A 141 1.75 -6.79 -10.09
C GLU A 141 1.84 -5.90 -8.84
N SER A 142 2.98 -5.23 -8.67
CA SER A 142 3.23 -4.37 -7.53
C SER A 142 2.19 -3.24 -7.45
N PRO A 143 1.55 -3.02 -6.28
CA PRO A 143 0.63 -1.91 -6.10
C PRO A 143 1.33 -0.55 -6.11
N GLN A 144 2.66 -0.54 -5.94
CA GLN A 144 3.52 0.64 -6.06
C GLN A 144 4.65 0.33 -7.03
N THR A 145 4.60 0.94 -8.21
CA THR A 145 5.49 0.63 -9.34
C THR A 145 6.74 1.50 -9.41
N SER A 146 6.77 2.62 -8.68
CA SER A 146 7.86 3.56 -8.80
C SER A 146 7.98 4.51 -7.61
N TRP A 147 9.12 5.21 -7.50
CA TRP A 147 9.36 6.23 -6.50
C TRP A 147 10.35 7.29 -6.98
N ARG A 148 10.26 8.51 -6.46
CA ARG A 148 11.20 9.60 -6.77
C ARG A 148 12.29 9.71 -5.71
N ARG A 149 13.48 10.10 -6.16
CA ARG A 149 14.62 10.50 -5.33
C ARG A 149 15.27 11.75 -5.91
N VAL A 150 16.07 12.42 -5.10
CA VAL A 150 16.98 13.48 -5.54
C VAL A 150 18.37 13.08 -5.06
N THR A 151 19.36 13.16 -5.94
CA THR A 151 20.74 12.87 -5.58
C THR A 151 21.29 13.96 -4.67
N CYS A 152 21.82 13.59 -3.51
CA CYS A 152 22.44 14.53 -2.57
C CYS A 152 23.88 14.89 -2.97
N SER A 153 24.53 14.07 -3.78
CA SER A 153 25.89 14.22 -4.31
C SER A 153 25.99 13.61 -5.69
N ASP A 154 27.06 13.90 -6.41
CA ASP A 154 27.37 13.21 -7.65
C ASP A 154 27.43 11.71 -7.40
N THR A 155 26.62 10.95 -8.14
CA THR A 155 26.43 9.51 -7.94
C THR A 155 26.64 8.79 -9.26
N ARG A 156 27.36 7.66 -9.25
CA ARG A 156 27.49 6.79 -10.41
C ARG A 156 26.50 5.65 -10.37
N MET A 157 25.85 5.39 -11.52
CA MET A 157 25.00 4.23 -11.73
C MET A 157 25.51 3.51 -13.01
N GLY A 158 26.18 2.39 -12.84
CA GLY A 158 26.98 1.81 -13.92
C GLY A 158 28.01 2.81 -14.41
N ASP A 159 28.06 3.04 -15.73
CA ASP A 159 28.97 4.00 -16.36
C ASP A 159 28.42 5.44 -16.39
N THR A 160 27.20 5.65 -15.95
CA THR A 160 26.55 6.98 -16.02
C THR A 160 26.81 7.77 -14.73
N LEU A 161 27.32 9.00 -14.88
CA LEU A 161 27.39 9.98 -13.79
C LEU A 161 26.08 10.74 -13.69
N ILE A 162 25.47 10.71 -12.51
CA ILE A 162 24.26 11.46 -12.17
C ILE A 162 24.68 12.60 -11.25
N PRO A 163 24.60 13.88 -11.69
CA PRO A 163 24.99 15.02 -10.86
C PRO A 163 24.13 15.17 -9.60
N ALA A 164 24.69 15.81 -8.58
CA ALA A 164 23.94 16.23 -7.40
C ALA A 164 22.73 17.10 -7.77
N GLY A 165 21.63 16.97 -7.04
CA GLY A 165 20.37 17.68 -7.30
C GLY A 165 19.52 17.12 -8.43
N THR A 166 19.96 16.04 -9.08
CA THR A 166 19.18 15.40 -10.16
C THR A 166 17.99 14.65 -9.60
N GLN A 167 16.80 14.86 -10.18
CA GLN A 167 15.64 14.04 -9.90
C GLN A 167 15.77 12.68 -10.60
N VAL A 168 15.65 11.60 -9.83
CA VAL A 168 15.72 10.21 -10.30
C VAL A 168 14.38 9.54 -10.04
N PHE A 169 13.89 8.85 -11.06
CA PHE A 169 12.69 8.04 -10.96
C PHE A 169 13.08 6.57 -10.89
N LEU A 170 12.85 5.95 -9.73
CA LEU A 170 13.15 4.54 -9.49
C LEU A 170 11.96 3.70 -9.93
N SER A 171 12.12 2.86 -10.93
CA SER A 171 11.09 1.93 -11.41
C SER A 171 11.17 0.61 -10.62
N LEU A 172 10.40 0.50 -9.53
CA LEU A 172 10.33 -0.73 -8.72
C LEU A 172 9.69 -1.87 -9.50
N GLY A 173 8.63 -1.55 -10.28
CA GLY A 173 7.97 -2.54 -11.13
C GLY A 173 8.91 -3.13 -12.18
N ALA A 174 9.76 -2.33 -12.82
CA ALA A 174 10.75 -2.84 -13.76
C ALA A 174 11.81 -3.71 -13.05
N ALA A 175 12.29 -3.28 -11.89
CA ALA A 175 13.25 -4.06 -11.12
C ALA A 175 12.69 -5.42 -10.66
N ASN A 176 11.40 -5.51 -10.38
CA ASN A 176 10.72 -6.75 -10.05
C ASN A 176 10.57 -7.70 -11.28
N HIS A 177 10.87 -7.21 -12.48
CA HIS A 177 10.88 -7.98 -13.73
C HIS A 177 12.29 -8.06 -14.34
N GLU A 178 13.34 -7.84 -13.56
CA GLU A 178 14.71 -7.92 -14.03
C GLU A 178 15.13 -9.39 -14.25
N ALA A 179 15.50 -9.72 -15.49
CA ALA A 179 15.84 -11.09 -15.88
C ALA A 179 17.11 -11.62 -15.21
N ALA A 180 18.00 -10.72 -14.77
CA ALA A 180 19.19 -11.11 -14.00
C ALA A 180 18.85 -11.61 -12.60
N GLU A 181 17.68 -11.26 -12.05
CA GLU A 181 17.23 -11.63 -10.71
C GLU A 181 16.13 -12.70 -10.75
N PHE A 182 15.22 -12.63 -11.74
CA PHE A 182 14.06 -13.50 -11.83
C PHE A 182 14.06 -14.24 -13.17
N GLU A 183 14.11 -15.55 -13.13
CA GLU A 183 13.93 -16.40 -14.31
C GLU A 183 12.50 -16.24 -14.84
N GLU A 184 12.33 -16.14 -16.18
CA GLU A 184 11.03 -15.86 -16.82
C GLU A 184 10.22 -14.77 -16.09
N PRO A 185 10.76 -13.55 -15.98
CA PRO A 185 10.18 -12.52 -15.10
C PRO A 185 8.78 -12.09 -15.50
N ALA A 186 8.39 -12.28 -16.76
CA ALA A 186 7.06 -11.98 -17.28
C ALA A 186 6.02 -13.09 -16.99
N ALA A 187 6.45 -14.25 -16.47
CA ALA A 187 5.57 -15.31 -16.02
C ALA A 187 5.22 -15.14 -14.54
N PHE A 188 3.95 -15.32 -14.21
CA PHE A 188 3.49 -15.43 -12.83
C PHE A 188 3.65 -16.90 -12.39
N ASP A 189 4.34 -17.10 -11.28
CA ASP A 189 4.52 -18.43 -10.66
C ASP A 189 4.37 -18.30 -9.14
N MET A 190 3.21 -18.71 -8.59
CA MET A 190 2.97 -18.66 -7.16
C MET A 190 3.91 -19.50 -6.31
N ARG A 191 4.69 -20.40 -6.93
CA ARG A 191 5.69 -21.26 -6.30
C ARG A 191 7.13 -20.77 -6.52
N ARG A 192 7.32 -19.61 -7.14
CA ARG A 192 8.62 -19.01 -7.40
C ARG A 192 9.48 -18.96 -6.15
N GLY A 193 10.65 -19.62 -6.16
CA GLY A 193 11.49 -19.77 -4.97
C GLY A 193 12.13 -18.47 -4.47
N ASN A 194 12.31 -17.47 -5.34
CA ASN A 194 12.91 -16.18 -5.02
C ASN A 194 11.92 -15.01 -5.08
N ALA A 195 10.60 -15.24 -5.03
CA ALA A 195 9.59 -14.21 -5.09
C ALA A 195 9.84 -13.08 -4.06
N ARG A 196 10.30 -13.41 -2.85
CA ARG A 196 10.61 -12.46 -1.76
C ARG A 196 11.73 -11.47 -2.05
N LYS A 197 12.50 -11.64 -3.13
CA LYS A 197 13.51 -10.68 -3.54
C LYS A 197 12.93 -9.43 -4.21
N HIS A 198 11.62 -9.39 -4.43
CA HIS A 198 10.94 -8.19 -4.94
C HIS A 198 11.21 -6.97 -4.05
N ILE A 199 11.20 -5.80 -4.66
CA ILE A 199 11.39 -4.52 -3.97
C ILE A 199 10.11 -3.66 -3.89
N SER A 200 8.93 -4.25 -3.93
CA SER A 200 7.64 -3.56 -3.86
C SER A 200 7.43 -2.80 -2.55
N PHE A 201 8.10 -3.21 -1.48
CA PHE A 201 8.14 -2.48 -0.21
C PHE A 201 9.33 -1.51 -0.09
N GLY A 202 10.05 -1.28 -1.17
CA GLY A 202 11.28 -0.49 -1.17
C GLY A 202 12.46 -1.21 -0.56
N HIS A 203 13.53 -0.45 -0.26
CA HIS A 203 14.76 -0.95 0.34
C HIS A 203 15.44 0.15 1.18
N GLY A 204 16.31 -0.24 2.12
CA GLY A 204 17.09 0.67 2.96
C GLY A 204 16.26 1.32 4.08
N ILE A 205 16.67 2.53 4.48
CA ILE A 205 16.06 3.24 5.63
C ILE A 205 14.57 3.61 5.42
N HIS A 206 14.10 3.63 4.19
CA HIS A 206 12.70 3.85 3.83
C HIS A 206 11.94 2.56 3.52
N PHE A 207 12.48 1.39 3.86
CA PHE A 207 11.71 0.13 3.75
C PHE A 207 10.34 0.29 4.42
N CYS A 208 9.29 -0.20 3.77
CA CYS A 208 7.91 0.01 4.21
C CYS A 208 7.69 -0.41 5.66
N LEU A 209 7.28 0.52 6.51
CA LEU A 209 6.96 0.28 7.91
C LEU A 209 5.79 -0.71 8.06
N GLY A 210 4.78 -0.60 7.17
CA GLY A 210 3.58 -1.43 7.16
C GLY A 210 3.74 -2.78 6.46
N ALA A 211 4.94 -3.17 6.01
CA ALA A 211 5.13 -4.38 5.21
C ALA A 211 4.64 -5.68 5.88
N ARG A 212 4.74 -5.77 7.22
CA ARG A 212 4.24 -6.92 7.99
C ARG A 212 2.72 -6.91 8.06
N LEU A 213 2.12 -5.74 8.34
CA LEU A 213 0.68 -5.57 8.41
C LEU A 213 0.02 -5.87 7.07
N ALA A 214 0.51 -5.30 5.97
CA ALA A 214 -0.02 -5.53 4.63
C ALA A 214 0.01 -7.01 4.22
N ARG A 215 1.10 -7.73 4.54
CA ARG A 215 1.20 -9.18 4.32
C ARG A 215 0.17 -9.95 5.15
N MET A 216 0.02 -9.61 6.41
CA MET A 216 -0.92 -10.26 7.31
C MET A 216 -2.36 -10.03 6.85
N GLU A 217 -2.72 -8.81 6.49
CA GLU A 217 -4.05 -8.48 5.94
C GLU A 217 -4.33 -9.30 4.68
N ALA A 218 -3.39 -9.35 3.73
CA ALA A 218 -3.55 -10.10 2.49
C ALA A 218 -3.65 -11.61 2.74
N GLN A 219 -2.86 -12.17 3.66
CA GLN A 219 -2.93 -13.59 4.03
C GLN A 219 -4.29 -13.96 4.61
N ILE A 220 -4.79 -13.17 5.57
CA ILE A 220 -6.09 -13.39 6.21
C ILE A 220 -7.22 -13.25 5.16
N ALA A 221 -7.16 -12.23 4.31
CA ALA A 221 -8.16 -12.02 3.26
C ALA A 221 -8.19 -13.17 2.26
N LEU A 222 -7.01 -13.58 1.74
CA LEU A 222 -6.92 -14.67 0.76
C LEU A 222 -7.39 -16.01 1.35
N GLN A 223 -7.00 -16.29 2.59
CA GLN A 223 -7.47 -17.48 3.31
C GLN A 223 -8.99 -17.46 3.48
N ALA A 224 -9.57 -16.36 3.95
CA ALA A 224 -11.00 -16.24 4.16
C ALA A 224 -11.80 -16.34 2.86
N LEU A 225 -11.28 -15.78 1.76
CA LEU A 225 -11.89 -15.89 0.43
C LEU A 225 -11.88 -17.34 -0.08
N GLY A 226 -10.73 -18.03 0.01
CA GLY A 226 -10.62 -19.43 -0.42
C GLY A 226 -11.50 -20.37 0.40
N GLU A 227 -11.67 -20.11 1.70
CA GLU A 227 -12.55 -20.91 2.57
C GLU A 227 -14.04 -20.70 2.30
N ARG A 228 -14.44 -19.45 2.09
CA ARG A 228 -15.86 -19.08 2.02
C ARG A 228 -16.41 -19.05 0.61
N LEU A 229 -15.55 -18.77 -0.37
CA LEU A 229 -15.91 -18.52 -1.76
C LEU A 229 -14.96 -19.28 -2.70
N PRO A 230 -14.85 -20.62 -2.60
CA PRO A 230 -13.91 -21.38 -3.45
C PRO A 230 -14.26 -21.26 -4.95
N SER A 231 -15.51 -20.98 -5.30
CA SER A 231 -15.94 -20.72 -6.68
C SER A 231 -15.72 -19.29 -7.16
N LEU A 232 -15.06 -18.43 -6.36
CA LEU A 232 -14.79 -17.03 -6.70
C LEU A 232 -14.09 -16.92 -8.06
N ARG A 233 -14.59 -16.03 -8.91
CA ARG A 233 -14.06 -15.77 -10.26
C ARG A 233 -14.21 -14.30 -10.64
N LEU A 234 -13.43 -13.85 -11.60
CA LEU A 234 -13.65 -12.54 -12.21
C LEU A 234 -14.89 -12.57 -13.10
N VAL A 235 -15.67 -11.47 -13.08
CA VAL A 235 -16.73 -11.28 -14.06
C VAL A 235 -16.09 -11.22 -15.46
N PRO A 236 -16.53 -12.05 -16.44
CA PRO A 236 -15.96 -12.08 -17.76
C PRO A 236 -16.09 -10.74 -18.50
N SER A 237 -15.10 -10.39 -19.30
CA SER A 237 -15.13 -9.23 -20.19
C SER A 237 -15.35 -7.87 -19.52
N GLN A 238 -15.09 -7.76 -18.20
CA GLN A 238 -15.11 -6.47 -17.52
C GLN A 238 -13.98 -5.57 -18.04
N THR A 239 -14.25 -4.28 -18.13
CA THR A 239 -13.22 -3.28 -18.45
C THR A 239 -12.60 -2.80 -17.14
N LEU A 240 -11.29 -2.95 -17.01
CA LEU A 240 -10.55 -2.45 -15.85
C LEU A 240 -10.20 -0.98 -16.05
N ASP A 241 -10.68 -0.13 -15.15
CA ASP A 241 -10.31 1.28 -15.09
C ASP A 241 -9.24 1.50 -14.02
N TYR A 242 -8.14 2.15 -14.40
CA TYR A 242 -7.03 2.47 -13.51
C TYR A 242 -6.96 3.98 -13.27
N SER A 243 -6.70 4.39 -12.04
CA SER A 243 -6.42 5.80 -11.77
C SER A 243 -5.21 6.28 -12.58
N PRO A 244 -5.26 7.47 -13.22
CA PRO A 244 -4.14 8.02 -13.96
C PRO A 244 -3.02 8.45 -13.00
N ASN A 245 -2.23 7.48 -12.57
CA ASN A 245 -1.21 7.62 -11.55
C ASN A 245 0.06 6.89 -11.99
N ILE A 246 1.20 7.57 -11.93
CA ILE A 246 2.49 7.02 -12.40
C ILE A 246 3.13 6.06 -11.39
N THR A 247 2.68 6.07 -10.14
CA THR A 247 3.33 5.35 -9.04
C THR A 247 2.48 4.22 -8.49
N PHE A 248 1.18 4.46 -8.30
CA PHE A 248 0.29 3.48 -7.69
C PHE A 248 -0.57 2.81 -8.75
N ARG A 249 -0.68 1.48 -8.64
CA ARG A 249 -1.35 0.65 -9.64
C ARG A 249 -2.30 -0.33 -8.99
N GLY A 250 -3.55 -0.20 -9.34
CA GLY A 250 -4.66 -1.09 -9.01
C GLY A 250 -5.90 -0.60 -9.73
N PRO A 251 -6.85 -1.49 -10.10
CA PRO A 251 -8.11 -1.09 -10.69
C PRO A 251 -8.95 -0.33 -9.66
N ARG A 252 -9.71 0.66 -10.11
CA ARG A 252 -10.66 1.41 -9.28
C ARG A 252 -11.80 0.54 -8.79
N GLU A 253 -12.18 -0.43 -9.61
CA GLU A 253 -13.23 -1.40 -9.35
C GLU A 253 -12.82 -2.75 -9.94
N LEU A 254 -13.15 -3.82 -9.23
CA LEU A 254 -12.94 -5.19 -9.68
C LEU A 254 -14.21 -5.99 -9.42
N LEU A 255 -14.89 -6.38 -10.49
CA LEU A 255 -16.10 -7.18 -10.40
C LEU A 255 -15.76 -8.67 -10.28
N VAL A 256 -16.30 -9.28 -9.26
CA VAL A 256 -16.16 -10.70 -8.98
C VAL A 256 -17.53 -11.36 -8.84
N ASP A 257 -17.59 -12.65 -9.06
CA ASP A 257 -18.81 -13.45 -8.97
C ASP A 257 -18.48 -14.78 -8.27
N TRP A 258 -19.48 -15.38 -7.62
CA TRP A 258 -19.39 -16.66 -6.94
C TRP A 258 -20.76 -17.32 -6.90
N ASP A 259 -20.83 -18.64 -6.76
CA ASP A 259 -22.06 -19.41 -6.66
C ASP A 259 -22.55 -19.48 -5.22
#